data_4ac4dfde8b9ba0da801a81828e6d1dc1
#
_entry.id   4ac4dfde8b9ba0da801a81828e6d1dc1
#
_cell.length_a   1.000
_cell.length_b   1.000
_cell.length_c   1.000
_cell.angle_alpha   90.00
_cell.angle_beta   90.00
_cell.angle_gamma   90.00
#
_symmetry.space_group_name_H-M   'P 1'
#
loop_
_entity.id
_entity.type
_entity.pdbx_description
1 polymer ?
#
loop_
_entity_poly.entity_id
_entity_poly.type
_entity_poly.pdbx_seq_one_letter_code
_entity_poly.pdbx_strand_id
1 'polypeptide(L)'
;MDNKTPIMKIIGSNSSGNSYILDCLGEYLLIELGVKWDNILNGLNYKTEDVVGCLVSHRHSDHSKSISKALYRRFYVYSCVDVSERFNGVFPLKPNKKYKIGKFEIQCIPVPHGDCPCYSFIIDNPDMGRMLFITDASDFPYKVKGVNHLFIEANYMEDIILDNACNNKWNSSASNTHMGIEKSAEVIKRHYSENLHTVCLIHLSDGNSDANKFKDIVFEEVGIRPFIAESGLEIELKKEEF
;
A
#
# COMPACT_ATOMS: atom_id res chain seq x y z
N MET A 1 1.78 26.94 17.38
CA MET A 1 1.32 26.36 16.09
C MET A 1 1.29 24.86 16.32
N ASP A 2 0.12 24.24 16.22
CA ASP A 2 0.03 22.78 16.33
C ASP A 2 0.83 22.21 15.16
N ASN A 3 1.99 21.62 15.47
CA ASN A 3 2.79 20.88 14.48
C ASN A 3 2.02 19.61 14.10
N LYS A 4 1.04 19.74 13.23
CA LYS A 4 0.35 18.57 12.69
C LYS A 4 1.32 17.82 11.79
N THR A 5 1.46 16.53 12.04
CA THR A 5 2.27 15.61 11.24
C THR A 5 1.37 14.89 10.24
N PRO A 6 1.80 14.65 8.99
CA PRO A 6 1.08 13.77 8.09
C PRO A 6 0.87 12.38 8.69
N ILE A 7 -0.28 11.77 8.40
CA ILE A 7 -0.69 10.49 8.99
C ILE A 7 -1.16 9.53 7.92
N MET A 8 -0.73 8.27 8.00
CA MET A 8 -1.34 7.16 7.29
C MET A 8 -2.33 6.45 8.20
N LYS A 9 -3.60 6.40 7.81
CA LYS A 9 -4.66 5.64 8.48
C LYS A 9 -4.93 4.35 7.73
N ILE A 10 -4.89 3.23 8.42
CA ILE A 10 -5.15 1.90 7.86
C ILE A 10 -6.64 1.59 8.05
N ILE A 11 -7.39 1.45 6.96
CA ILE A 11 -8.82 1.08 6.99
C ILE A 11 -9.00 -0.43 6.84
N GLY A 12 -8.10 -1.05 6.09
CA GLY A 12 -8.00 -2.49 5.90
C GLY A 12 -6.73 -2.83 5.15
N SER A 13 -6.14 -3.99 5.45
CA SER A 13 -4.86 -4.42 4.85
C SER A 13 -4.74 -5.94 4.86
N ASN A 14 -5.61 -6.63 4.14
CA ASN A 14 -5.59 -8.09 3.96
C ASN A 14 -6.42 -8.49 2.72
N SER A 15 -6.52 -9.78 2.42
CA SER A 15 -7.27 -10.33 1.29
C SER A 15 -8.79 -10.10 1.34
N SER A 16 -9.36 -9.60 2.44
CA SER A 16 -10.77 -9.21 2.50
C SER A 16 -11.01 -7.76 2.08
N GLY A 17 -9.97 -6.92 2.08
CA GLY A 17 -10.01 -5.57 1.56
C GLY A 17 -8.88 -4.66 2.03
N ASN A 18 -8.32 -3.93 1.08
CA ASN A 18 -7.23 -2.98 1.28
C ASN A 18 -7.74 -1.57 1.07
N SER A 19 -7.45 -0.67 2.00
CA SER A 19 -7.72 0.76 1.87
C SER A 19 -6.96 1.55 2.92
N TYR A 20 -6.37 2.65 2.50
CA TYR A 20 -5.52 3.50 3.32
C TYR A 20 -5.89 4.96 3.04
N ILE A 21 -5.82 5.82 4.06
CA ILE A 21 -6.04 7.25 3.94
C ILE A 21 -4.74 7.95 4.33
N LEU A 22 -4.13 8.59 3.36
CA LEU A 22 -2.97 9.44 3.57
C LEU A 22 -3.44 10.88 3.80
N ASP A 23 -3.38 11.33 5.07
CA ASP A 23 -3.73 12.68 5.51
C ASP A 23 -2.46 13.53 5.54
N CYS A 24 -2.32 14.42 4.57
CA CYS A 24 -1.23 15.40 4.53
C CYS A 24 -1.78 16.81 4.78
N LEU A 25 -1.99 17.12 6.07
CA LEU A 25 -2.32 18.46 6.56
C LEU A 25 -3.54 19.09 5.86
N GLY A 26 -4.63 18.29 5.74
CA GLY A 26 -5.91 18.72 5.20
C GLY A 26 -6.13 18.39 3.73
N GLU A 27 -5.21 17.68 3.08
CA GLU A 27 -5.47 17.00 1.81
C GLU A 27 -5.39 15.48 2.01
N TYR A 28 -6.44 14.77 1.58
CA TYR A 28 -6.51 13.31 1.68
C TYR A 28 -6.27 12.66 0.33
N LEU A 29 -5.31 11.73 0.28
CA LEU A 29 -5.13 10.80 -0.82
C LEU A 29 -5.56 9.41 -0.35
N LEU A 30 -6.55 8.82 -1.01
CA LEU A 30 -6.93 7.44 -0.76
C LEU A 30 -6.02 6.51 -1.56
N ILE A 31 -5.56 5.44 -0.93
CA ILE A 31 -4.81 4.38 -1.60
C ILE A 31 -5.60 3.10 -1.38
N GLU A 32 -5.97 2.44 -2.46
CA GLU A 32 -6.88 1.31 -2.55
C GLU A 32 -8.33 1.60 -2.09
N LEU A 33 -9.27 0.99 -2.76
CA LEU A 33 -10.70 1.10 -2.52
C LEU A 33 -11.36 -0.26 -2.30
N GLY A 34 -10.62 -1.20 -1.67
CA GLY A 34 -11.02 -2.60 -1.54
C GLY A 34 -11.94 -2.91 -0.37
N VAL A 35 -12.16 -1.97 0.54
CA VAL A 35 -13.07 -2.16 1.68
C VAL A 35 -14.49 -1.63 1.38
N LYS A 36 -15.45 -1.89 2.26
CA LYS A 36 -16.78 -1.27 2.17
C LYS A 36 -16.67 0.25 2.22
N TRP A 37 -17.47 0.92 1.39
CA TRP A 37 -17.46 2.38 1.27
C TRP A 37 -17.69 3.10 2.62
N ASP A 38 -18.58 2.56 3.44
CA ASP A 38 -18.88 3.16 4.75
C ASP A 38 -17.67 3.14 5.69
N ASN A 39 -16.77 2.15 5.57
CA ASN A 39 -15.54 2.12 6.34
C ASN A 39 -14.58 3.24 5.88
N ILE A 40 -14.52 3.52 4.57
CA ILE A 40 -13.74 4.65 4.04
C ILE A 40 -14.29 5.97 4.57
N LEU A 41 -15.63 6.18 4.52
CA LEU A 41 -16.27 7.38 5.04
C LEU A 41 -16.00 7.57 6.54
N ASN A 42 -16.08 6.50 7.32
CA ASN A 42 -15.77 6.54 8.75
C ASN A 42 -14.30 6.93 8.99
N GLY A 43 -13.35 6.35 8.24
CA GLY A 43 -11.93 6.70 8.32
C GLY A 43 -11.64 8.15 7.95
N LEU A 44 -12.41 8.72 7.01
CA LEU A 44 -12.36 10.14 6.64
C LEU A 44 -13.04 11.05 7.68
N ASN A 45 -13.71 10.50 8.71
CA ASN A 45 -14.61 11.25 9.56
C ASN A 45 -15.64 12.06 8.74
N TYR A 46 -16.08 11.50 7.60
CA TYR A 46 -16.99 12.10 6.61
C TYR A 46 -16.47 13.39 5.94
N LYS A 47 -15.20 13.77 6.09
CA LYS A 47 -14.57 14.93 5.42
C LYS A 47 -14.19 14.56 3.98
N THR A 48 -15.18 14.43 3.14
CA THR A 48 -15.01 13.98 1.75
C THR A 48 -14.52 15.09 0.82
N GLU A 49 -14.71 16.33 1.20
CA GLU A 49 -14.28 17.54 0.49
C GLU A 49 -12.76 17.71 0.43
N ASP A 50 -12.05 17.14 1.40
CA ASP A 50 -10.58 17.19 1.47
C ASP A 50 -9.89 16.10 0.64
N VAL A 51 -10.68 15.17 0.04
CA VAL A 51 -10.13 14.10 -0.80
C VAL A 51 -9.75 14.63 -2.17
N VAL A 52 -8.45 14.67 -2.46
CA VAL A 52 -7.92 15.15 -3.75
C VAL A 52 -7.85 14.07 -4.82
N GLY A 53 -7.85 12.80 -4.43
CA GLY A 53 -7.82 11.67 -5.37
C GLY A 53 -7.74 10.30 -4.69
N CYS A 54 -7.92 9.25 -5.51
CA CYS A 54 -7.82 7.86 -5.11
C CYS A 54 -6.87 7.13 -6.07
N LEU A 55 -5.90 6.39 -5.53
CA LEU A 55 -5.04 5.50 -6.28
C LEU A 55 -5.52 4.06 -6.10
N VAL A 56 -5.61 3.30 -7.17
CA VAL A 56 -5.92 1.87 -7.13
C VAL A 56 -4.87 1.12 -7.93
N SER A 57 -4.24 0.11 -7.33
CA SER A 57 -3.14 -0.63 -7.93
C SER A 57 -3.61 -1.49 -9.11
N HIS A 58 -4.69 -2.24 -8.93
CA HIS A 58 -5.20 -3.20 -9.91
C HIS A 58 -6.69 -3.54 -9.71
N ARG A 59 -7.22 -4.48 -10.51
CA ARG A 59 -8.67 -4.75 -10.62
C ARG A 59 -9.25 -5.72 -9.57
N HIS A 60 -8.46 -6.43 -8.77
CA HIS A 60 -9.01 -7.41 -7.84
C HIS A 60 -9.95 -6.74 -6.82
N SER A 61 -10.95 -7.50 -6.38
CA SER A 61 -12.07 -6.95 -5.61
C SER A 61 -11.66 -6.37 -4.26
N ASP A 62 -10.64 -6.93 -3.64
CA ASP A 62 -10.05 -6.45 -2.38
C ASP A 62 -9.21 -5.17 -2.54
N HIS A 63 -9.07 -4.65 -3.75
CA HIS A 63 -8.49 -3.33 -4.08
C HIS A 63 -9.49 -2.39 -4.76
N SER A 64 -10.53 -2.90 -5.43
CA SER A 64 -11.39 -2.14 -6.34
C SER A 64 -12.87 -2.09 -5.96
N LYS A 65 -13.31 -2.81 -4.92
CA LYS A 65 -14.71 -3.00 -4.49
C LYS A 65 -15.55 -1.73 -4.45
N SER A 66 -14.98 -0.62 -4.01
CA SER A 66 -15.69 0.64 -3.81
C SER A 66 -15.46 1.69 -4.92
N ILE A 67 -14.77 1.35 -6.03
CA ILE A 67 -14.52 2.28 -7.14
C ILE A 67 -15.82 2.90 -7.66
N SER A 68 -16.85 2.09 -7.93
CA SER A 68 -18.13 2.60 -8.45
C SER A 68 -18.79 3.61 -7.51
N LYS A 69 -18.66 3.43 -6.20
CA LYS A 69 -19.17 4.39 -5.21
C LYS A 69 -18.33 5.67 -5.14
N ALA A 70 -17.00 5.55 -5.25
CA ALA A 70 -16.10 6.70 -5.33
C ALA A 70 -16.42 7.57 -6.56
N LEU A 71 -16.56 6.95 -7.73
CA LEU A 71 -16.94 7.63 -8.98
C LEU A 71 -18.33 8.28 -8.89
N TYR A 72 -19.32 7.58 -8.33
CA TYR A 72 -20.66 8.14 -8.10
C TYR A 72 -20.62 9.39 -7.20
N ARG A 73 -19.72 9.41 -6.22
CA ARG A 73 -19.46 10.55 -5.31
C ARG A 73 -18.52 11.59 -5.93
N ARG A 74 -18.16 11.44 -7.22
CA ARG A 74 -17.30 12.34 -7.99
C ARG A 74 -15.86 12.45 -7.49
N PHE A 75 -15.35 11.38 -6.87
CA PHE A 75 -13.93 11.29 -6.55
C PHE A 75 -13.15 10.99 -7.82
N TYR A 76 -12.00 11.61 -7.95
CA TYR A 76 -11.04 11.28 -9.02
C TYR A 76 -10.33 9.99 -8.67
N VAL A 77 -10.49 8.95 -9.48
CA VAL A 77 -9.84 7.64 -9.30
C VAL A 77 -8.80 7.45 -10.40
N TYR A 78 -7.60 7.08 -10.01
CA TYR A 78 -6.45 6.86 -10.88
C TYR A 78 -5.96 5.43 -10.74
N SER A 79 -5.70 4.74 -11.87
CA SER A 79 -5.27 3.33 -11.84
C SER A 79 -4.56 2.92 -13.14
N CYS A 80 -4.26 1.63 -13.28
CA CYS A 80 -3.79 1.05 -14.53
C CYS A 80 -4.89 1.04 -15.61
N VAL A 81 -4.49 0.82 -16.87
CA VAL A 81 -5.42 0.82 -18.02
C VAL A 81 -6.52 -0.22 -17.85
N ASP A 82 -6.19 -1.43 -17.39
CA ASP A 82 -7.14 -2.52 -17.16
C ASP A 82 -8.31 -2.12 -16.24
N VAL A 83 -8.04 -1.37 -15.17
CA VAL A 83 -9.08 -0.84 -14.28
C VAL A 83 -9.89 0.26 -14.97
N SER A 84 -9.25 1.13 -15.75
CA SER A 84 -9.96 2.21 -16.47
C SER A 84 -10.87 1.69 -17.59
N GLU A 85 -10.54 0.58 -18.21
CA GLU A 85 -11.40 -0.11 -19.18
C GLU A 85 -12.63 -0.75 -18.50
N ARG A 86 -12.47 -1.21 -17.26
CA ARG A 86 -13.54 -1.84 -16.48
C ARG A 86 -14.49 -0.83 -15.81
N PHE A 87 -13.97 0.31 -15.38
CA PHE A 87 -14.72 1.34 -14.66
C PHE A 87 -14.64 2.67 -15.40
N ASN A 88 -15.71 3.00 -16.14
CA ASN A 88 -15.80 4.28 -16.85
C ASN A 88 -15.68 5.46 -15.87
N GLY A 89 -14.75 6.37 -16.14
CA GLY A 89 -14.44 7.51 -15.29
C GLY A 89 -13.16 7.37 -14.45
N VAL A 90 -12.50 6.21 -14.48
CA VAL A 90 -11.15 6.04 -13.91
C VAL A 90 -10.11 6.62 -14.87
N PHE A 91 -9.17 7.41 -14.35
CA PHE A 91 -8.08 8.01 -15.12
C PHE A 91 -6.90 7.02 -15.22
N PRO A 92 -6.50 6.60 -16.44
CA PRO A 92 -5.38 5.68 -16.58
C PRO A 92 -4.04 6.38 -16.33
N LEU A 93 -3.26 5.82 -15.42
CA LEU A 93 -1.87 6.20 -15.19
C LEU A 93 -0.98 5.48 -16.22
N LYS A 94 0.09 6.17 -16.64
CA LYS A 94 1.14 5.60 -17.50
C LYS A 94 2.44 5.50 -16.70
N PRO A 95 3.15 4.36 -16.74
CA PRO A 95 4.46 4.22 -16.12
C PRO A 95 5.43 5.31 -16.60
N ASN A 96 6.38 5.65 -15.73
CA ASN A 96 7.41 6.66 -16.00
C ASN A 96 6.89 8.09 -16.23
N LYS A 97 5.61 8.35 -15.91
CA LYS A 97 5.03 9.69 -15.95
C LYS A 97 4.68 10.14 -14.54
N LYS A 98 4.95 11.41 -14.26
CA LYS A 98 4.56 12.06 -13.01
C LYS A 98 3.21 12.73 -13.16
N TYR A 99 2.38 12.60 -12.11
CA TYR A 99 1.05 13.17 -12.05
C TYR A 99 0.94 14.01 -10.78
N LYS A 100 0.44 15.23 -10.91
CA LYS A 100 0.16 16.08 -9.75
C LYS A 100 -1.31 15.92 -9.35
N ILE A 101 -1.54 15.48 -8.11
CA ILE A 101 -2.86 15.28 -7.52
C ILE A 101 -2.87 16.03 -6.19
N GLY A 102 -3.55 17.20 -6.13
CA GLY A 102 -3.38 18.11 -5.00
C GLY A 102 -1.92 18.49 -4.79
N LYS A 103 -1.42 18.35 -3.57
CA LYS A 103 0.00 18.55 -3.22
C LYS A 103 0.88 17.32 -3.46
N PHE A 104 0.29 16.19 -3.88
CA PHE A 104 1.04 14.95 -4.13
C PHE A 104 1.58 14.92 -5.57
N GLU A 105 2.81 14.45 -5.72
CA GLU A 105 3.37 14.03 -7.01
C GLU A 105 3.41 12.50 -7.03
N ILE A 106 2.71 11.89 -7.97
CA ILE A 106 2.51 10.43 -8.07
C ILE A 106 3.25 9.89 -9.29
N GLN A 107 3.96 8.79 -9.10
CA GLN A 107 4.53 8.00 -10.18
C GLN A 107 4.18 6.52 -9.95
N CYS A 108 3.68 5.82 -10.97
CA CYS A 108 3.39 4.40 -10.88
C CYS A 108 4.53 3.56 -11.47
N ILE A 109 4.77 2.40 -10.86
CA ILE A 109 5.75 1.40 -11.27
C ILE A 109 5.00 0.10 -11.53
N PRO A 110 5.05 -0.48 -12.74
CA PRO A 110 4.49 -1.80 -13.00
C PRO A 110 5.20 -2.86 -12.19
N VAL A 111 4.41 -3.76 -11.60
CA VAL A 111 4.92 -4.91 -10.82
C VAL A 111 4.26 -6.21 -11.30
N PRO A 112 4.93 -7.35 -11.17
CA PRO A 112 4.36 -8.64 -11.52
C PRO A 112 3.31 -9.05 -10.49
N HIS A 113 2.08 -9.34 -10.97
CA HIS A 113 0.96 -9.80 -10.17
C HIS A 113 0.06 -10.74 -10.99
N GLY A 114 0.46 -12.00 -11.11
CA GLY A 114 -0.33 -13.04 -11.75
C GLY A 114 -0.89 -12.65 -13.12
N ASP A 115 -2.21 -12.56 -13.21
CA ASP A 115 -2.99 -12.45 -14.44
C ASP A 115 -3.42 -11.02 -14.81
N CYS A 116 -3.06 -10.01 -14.03
CA CYS A 116 -3.49 -8.64 -14.30
C CYS A 116 -2.37 -7.59 -14.09
N PRO A 117 -2.41 -6.49 -14.86
CA PRO A 117 -1.55 -5.35 -14.62
C PRO A 117 -1.74 -4.80 -13.21
N CYS A 118 -0.64 -4.63 -12.47
CA CYS A 118 -0.61 -4.06 -11.14
C CYS A 118 0.44 -2.96 -11.03
N TYR A 119 0.15 -1.94 -10.24
CA TYR A 119 1.06 -0.82 -9.99
C TYR A 119 1.40 -0.67 -8.53
N SER A 120 2.68 -0.51 -8.26
CA SER A 120 3.20 0.14 -7.05
C SER A 120 3.27 1.65 -7.27
N PHE A 121 3.30 2.44 -6.19
CA PHE A 121 3.29 3.90 -6.27
C PHE A 121 4.47 4.53 -5.55
N ILE A 122 5.11 5.51 -6.20
CA ILE A 122 5.94 6.52 -5.54
C ILE A 122 5.03 7.72 -5.31
N ILE A 123 4.97 8.20 -4.07
CA ILE A 123 4.12 9.30 -3.65
C ILE A 123 5.01 10.33 -2.95
N ASP A 124 5.24 11.45 -3.60
CA ASP A 124 6.00 12.56 -3.04
C ASP A 124 5.05 13.64 -2.50
N ASN A 125 5.32 14.13 -1.31
CA ASN A 125 4.61 15.26 -0.72
C ASN A 125 5.61 16.11 0.10
N PRO A 126 5.56 17.45 0.04
CA PRO A 126 6.53 18.29 0.72
C PRO A 126 6.56 18.13 2.24
N ASP A 127 5.42 17.77 2.85
CA ASP A 127 5.27 17.69 4.31
C ASP A 127 5.73 16.34 4.87
N MET A 128 5.63 15.24 4.11
CA MET A 128 6.03 13.89 4.55
C MET A 128 7.31 13.37 3.87
N GLY A 129 7.75 13.96 2.76
CA GLY A 129 8.82 13.40 1.93
C GLY A 129 8.30 12.35 0.94
N ARG A 130 9.08 11.31 0.70
CA ARG A 130 8.80 10.26 -0.29
C ARG A 130 8.30 8.98 0.35
N MET A 131 7.15 8.53 -0.09
CA MET A 131 6.61 7.21 0.22
C MET A 131 6.77 6.28 -0.99
N LEU A 132 7.16 5.03 -0.74
CA LEU A 132 7.07 3.92 -1.68
C LEU A 132 6.01 2.95 -1.16
N PHE A 133 4.96 2.73 -1.96
CA PHE A 133 3.86 1.83 -1.64
C PHE A 133 3.84 0.65 -2.61
N ILE A 134 4.10 -0.56 -2.10
CA ILE A 134 4.20 -1.81 -2.86
C ILE A 134 3.16 -2.78 -2.32
N THR A 135 2.15 -3.10 -3.11
CA THR A 135 1.14 -4.10 -2.79
C THR A 135 0.98 -5.07 -3.95
N ASP A 136 0.58 -6.29 -3.66
CA ASP A 136 0.26 -7.32 -4.65
C ASP A 136 1.33 -7.44 -5.73
N ALA A 137 2.56 -7.70 -5.30
CA ALA A 137 3.71 -7.82 -6.16
C ALA A 137 4.50 -9.09 -5.81
N SER A 138 4.65 -10.02 -6.74
CA SER A 138 5.51 -11.19 -6.50
C SER A 138 7.00 -10.87 -6.51
N ASP A 139 7.38 -9.68 -7.03
CA ASP A 139 8.75 -9.14 -7.00
C ASP A 139 8.75 -7.62 -7.16
N PHE A 140 9.79 -6.98 -6.60
CA PHE A 140 10.07 -5.56 -6.82
C PHE A 140 11.58 -5.36 -7.05
N PRO A 141 12.06 -5.53 -8.31
CA PRO A 141 13.50 -5.52 -8.61
C PRO A 141 14.13 -4.12 -8.64
N TYR A 142 13.31 -3.08 -8.54
CA TYR A 142 13.75 -1.69 -8.65
C TYR A 142 14.37 -1.17 -7.35
N LYS A 143 15.18 -0.09 -7.48
CA LYS A 143 15.65 0.72 -6.36
C LYS A 143 15.17 2.16 -6.53
N VAL A 144 14.32 2.60 -5.61
CA VAL A 144 13.84 3.97 -5.52
C VAL A 144 14.70 4.72 -4.50
N LYS A 145 15.26 5.87 -4.89
CA LYS A 145 16.13 6.69 -4.02
C LYS A 145 15.30 7.64 -3.14
N GLY A 146 15.82 7.92 -1.95
CA GLY A 146 15.26 8.94 -1.05
C GLY A 146 13.90 8.56 -0.47
N VAL A 147 13.66 7.29 -0.21
CA VAL A 147 12.43 6.80 0.43
C VAL A 147 12.49 7.13 1.92
N ASN A 148 11.48 7.85 2.41
CA ASN A 148 11.27 8.13 3.83
C ASN A 148 10.32 7.13 4.48
N HIS A 149 9.33 6.67 3.72
CA HIS A 149 8.31 5.75 4.20
C HIS A 149 8.12 4.61 3.21
N LEU A 150 8.27 3.37 3.66
CA LEU A 150 8.08 2.17 2.84
C LEU A 150 6.90 1.37 3.38
N PHE A 151 5.83 1.29 2.58
CA PHE A 151 4.70 0.41 2.78
C PHE A 151 4.84 -0.73 1.80
N ILE A 152 5.04 -1.96 2.28
CA ILE A 152 5.38 -3.10 1.45
C ILE A 152 4.60 -4.34 1.86
N GLU A 153 4.09 -5.05 0.88
CA GLU A 153 3.46 -6.35 1.09
C GLU A 153 4.42 -7.33 1.77
N ALA A 154 3.88 -8.09 2.73
CA ALA A 154 4.50 -9.28 3.30
C ALA A 154 3.39 -10.31 3.53
N ASN A 155 3.01 -11.00 2.46
CA ASN A 155 1.80 -11.80 2.46
C ASN A 155 1.96 -13.11 3.23
N TYR A 156 3.10 -13.79 3.09
CA TYR A 156 3.32 -15.12 3.64
C TYR A 156 4.75 -15.33 4.13
N MET A 157 4.96 -16.44 4.85
CA MET A 157 6.27 -17.02 5.19
C MET A 157 6.37 -18.40 4.55
N GLU A 158 7.50 -18.70 3.91
CA GLU A 158 7.68 -19.97 3.19
C GLU A 158 7.50 -21.20 4.09
N ASP A 159 8.04 -21.18 5.30
CA ASP A 159 7.90 -22.28 6.27
C ASP A 159 6.44 -22.55 6.63
N ILE A 160 5.62 -21.49 6.81
CA ILE A 160 4.19 -21.65 7.14
C ILE A 160 3.43 -22.22 5.94
N ILE A 161 3.77 -21.81 4.73
CA ILE A 161 3.18 -22.37 3.51
C ILE A 161 3.50 -23.87 3.40
N LEU A 162 4.75 -24.26 3.63
CA LEU A 162 5.17 -25.65 3.57
C LEU A 162 4.44 -26.51 4.61
N ASP A 163 4.32 -26.04 5.84
CA ASP A 163 3.55 -26.70 6.90
C ASP A 163 2.06 -26.83 6.54
N ASN A 164 1.46 -25.80 5.98
CA ASN A 164 0.08 -25.82 5.50
C ASN A 164 -0.11 -26.76 4.31
N ALA A 165 0.87 -26.89 3.42
CA ALA A 165 0.86 -27.83 2.31
C ALA A 165 0.87 -29.28 2.79
N CYS A 166 1.72 -29.62 3.76
CA CYS A 166 1.75 -30.96 4.39
C CYS A 166 0.40 -31.34 5.04
N ASN A 167 -0.38 -30.33 5.45
CA ASN A 167 -1.69 -30.50 6.08
C ASN A 167 -2.88 -30.36 5.10
N ASN A 168 -2.67 -30.44 3.78
CA ASN A 168 -3.69 -30.26 2.72
C ASN A 168 -4.45 -28.91 2.76
N LYS A 169 -3.83 -27.86 3.32
CA LYS A 169 -4.40 -26.50 3.39
C LYS A 169 -3.77 -25.53 2.38
N TRP A 170 -3.00 -26.05 1.43
CA TRP A 170 -2.24 -25.21 0.49
C TRP A 170 -3.13 -24.54 -0.55
N ASN A 171 -2.84 -23.26 -0.80
CA ASN A 171 -3.26 -22.55 -2.00
C ASN A 171 -1.99 -22.12 -2.78
N SER A 172 -1.65 -22.82 -3.86
CA SER A 172 -0.42 -22.63 -4.67
C SER A 172 -0.37 -21.28 -5.40
N SER A 173 -1.44 -20.50 -5.40
CA SER A 173 -1.50 -19.22 -6.11
C SER A 173 -0.79 -18.10 -5.36
N ALA A 174 -0.71 -18.14 -4.03
CA ALA A 174 -0.15 -17.05 -3.24
C ALA A 174 1.31 -16.73 -3.60
N SER A 175 2.17 -17.74 -3.75
CA SER A 175 3.59 -17.54 -4.08
C SER A 175 3.86 -16.98 -5.48
N ASN A 176 2.90 -17.08 -6.40
CA ASN A 176 3.03 -16.57 -7.77
C ASN A 176 2.53 -15.13 -7.93
N THR A 177 1.71 -14.66 -6.98
CA THR A 177 1.01 -13.37 -7.07
C THR A 177 1.43 -12.39 -5.99
N HIS A 178 1.98 -12.89 -4.89
CA HIS A 178 2.31 -12.09 -3.71
C HIS A 178 3.77 -12.29 -3.27
N MET A 179 4.25 -11.38 -2.46
CA MET A 179 5.61 -11.38 -1.90
C MET A 179 5.62 -11.99 -0.50
N GLY A 180 6.51 -12.98 -0.29
CA GLY A 180 6.79 -13.48 1.06
C GLY A 180 7.67 -12.54 1.86
N ILE A 181 7.69 -12.72 3.19
CA ILE A 181 8.46 -11.86 4.10
C ILE A 181 9.96 -11.86 3.78
N GLU A 182 10.52 -12.99 3.34
CA GLU A 182 11.93 -13.12 3.01
C GLU A 182 12.29 -12.17 1.86
N LYS A 183 11.47 -12.15 0.82
CA LYS A 183 11.64 -11.27 -0.33
C LYS A 183 11.39 -9.81 0.02
N SER A 184 10.37 -9.55 0.85
CA SER A 184 10.06 -8.20 1.34
C SER A 184 11.22 -7.63 2.16
N ALA A 185 11.86 -8.43 3.01
CA ALA A 185 13.04 -8.04 3.78
C ALA A 185 14.23 -7.66 2.87
N GLU A 186 14.47 -8.43 1.78
CA GLU A 186 15.48 -8.06 0.75
C GLU A 186 15.17 -6.71 0.10
N VAL A 187 13.90 -6.45 -0.25
CA VAL A 187 13.47 -5.17 -0.83
C VAL A 187 13.64 -4.04 0.18
N ILE A 188 13.27 -4.23 1.45
CA ILE A 188 13.46 -3.26 2.53
C ILE A 188 14.95 -2.94 2.69
N LYS A 189 15.81 -3.96 2.78
CA LYS A 189 17.28 -3.79 2.86
C LYS A 189 17.85 -3.00 1.69
N ARG A 190 17.37 -3.25 0.46
CA ARG A 190 17.77 -2.51 -0.74
C ARG A 190 17.42 -1.02 -0.66
N HIS A 191 16.34 -0.66 0.04
CA HIS A 191 15.87 0.72 0.19
C HIS A 191 16.33 1.37 1.49
N TYR A 192 17.02 0.61 2.36
CA TYR A 192 17.55 1.13 3.61
C TYR A 192 18.50 2.30 3.37
N SER A 193 18.30 3.36 4.10
CA SER A 193 19.15 4.56 4.18
C SER A 193 18.81 5.33 5.45
N GLU A 194 19.64 6.29 5.84
CA GLU A 194 19.39 7.17 6.99
C GLU A 194 18.07 7.96 6.90
N ASN A 195 17.53 8.09 5.69
CA ASN A 195 16.26 8.78 5.45
C ASN A 195 15.03 7.87 5.57
N LEU A 196 15.21 6.56 5.72
CA LEU A 196 14.08 5.62 5.87
C LEU A 196 13.63 5.59 7.33
N HIS A 197 12.54 6.30 7.63
CA HIS A 197 12.02 6.45 9.00
C HIS A 197 10.88 5.47 9.31
N THR A 198 10.11 5.06 8.29
CA THR A 198 8.94 4.20 8.49
C THR A 198 8.99 3.01 7.55
N VAL A 199 8.85 1.82 8.12
CA VAL A 199 8.54 0.58 7.39
C VAL A 199 7.22 0.04 7.92
N CYS A 200 6.26 -0.22 7.03
CA CYS A 200 5.00 -0.82 7.35
C CYS A 200 4.77 -2.04 6.46
N LEU A 201 4.60 -3.19 7.07
CA LEU A 201 4.22 -4.41 6.38
C LEU A 201 2.71 -4.42 6.19
N ILE A 202 2.29 -4.57 4.92
CA ILE A 202 0.89 -4.53 4.49
C ILE A 202 0.48 -5.86 3.86
N HIS A 203 -0.81 -6.07 3.67
CA HIS A 203 -1.40 -7.20 2.94
C HIS A 203 -0.96 -8.58 3.48
N LEU A 204 -0.91 -8.74 4.80
CA LEU A 204 -0.59 -10.02 5.43
C LEU A 204 -1.73 -11.02 5.22
N SER A 205 -1.39 -12.28 4.96
CA SER A 205 -2.35 -13.39 4.87
C SER A 205 -2.74 -13.87 6.27
N ASP A 206 -4.03 -14.01 6.54
CA ASP A 206 -4.53 -14.48 7.84
C ASP A 206 -4.05 -15.91 8.20
N GLY A 207 -3.77 -16.74 7.19
CA GLY A 207 -3.41 -18.15 7.41
C GLY A 207 -1.94 -18.50 7.14
N ASN A 208 -1.18 -17.61 6.48
CA ASN A 208 0.18 -17.90 6.01
C ASN A 208 1.21 -16.91 6.53
N SER A 209 0.86 -16.07 7.51
CA SER A 209 1.76 -15.07 8.09
C SER A 209 1.86 -15.18 9.61
N ASP A 210 2.96 -14.66 10.14
CA ASP A 210 3.19 -14.46 11.58
C ASP A 210 3.75 -13.05 11.78
N ALA A 211 2.90 -12.14 12.22
CA ALA A 211 3.24 -10.72 12.39
C ALA A 211 4.44 -10.47 13.31
N ASN A 212 4.62 -11.29 14.37
CA ASN A 212 5.75 -11.13 15.29
C ASN A 212 7.05 -11.58 14.65
N LYS A 213 7.06 -12.75 14.01
CA LYS A 213 8.23 -13.23 13.25
C LYS A 213 8.60 -12.26 12.14
N PHE A 214 7.62 -11.68 11.44
CA PHE A 214 7.87 -10.70 10.39
C PHE A 214 8.57 -9.43 10.93
N LYS A 215 8.14 -8.93 12.08
CA LYS A 215 8.81 -7.80 12.76
C LYS A 215 10.24 -8.13 13.12
N ASP A 216 10.51 -9.33 13.60
CA ASP A 216 11.84 -9.75 14.02
C ASP A 216 12.76 -9.91 12.81
N ILE A 217 12.31 -10.54 11.73
CA ILE A 217 13.06 -10.67 10.47
C ILE A 217 13.48 -9.30 9.91
N VAL A 218 12.55 -8.35 9.83
CA VAL A 218 12.86 -7.00 9.33
C VAL A 218 13.82 -6.28 10.26
N PHE A 219 13.62 -6.39 11.58
CA PHE A 219 14.50 -5.76 12.56
C PHE A 219 15.93 -6.33 12.48
N GLU A 220 16.09 -7.62 12.32
CA GLU A 220 17.40 -8.26 12.16
C GLU A 220 18.11 -7.78 10.87
N GLU A 221 17.35 -7.54 9.79
CA GLU A 221 17.93 -7.12 8.51
C GLU A 221 18.37 -5.65 8.46
N VAL A 222 17.57 -4.73 9.06
CA VAL A 222 17.77 -3.29 8.88
C VAL A 222 17.78 -2.48 10.17
N GLY A 223 17.54 -3.09 11.32
CA GLY A 223 17.48 -2.41 12.63
C GLY A 223 16.21 -1.55 12.84
N ILE A 224 15.27 -1.56 11.90
CA ILE A 224 13.99 -0.85 12.00
C ILE A 224 12.91 -1.86 12.37
N ARG A 225 12.19 -1.60 13.47
CA ARG A 225 11.02 -2.42 13.82
C ARG A 225 9.80 -1.96 13.03
N PRO A 226 9.30 -2.79 12.09
CA PRO A 226 8.22 -2.36 11.21
C PRO A 226 6.88 -2.29 11.94
N PHE A 227 5.98 -1.44 11.45
CA PHE A 227 4.56 -1.52 11.75
C PHE A 227 3.93 -2.70 10.99
N ILE A 228 2.87 -3.27 11.55
CA ILE A 228 1.95 -4.17 10.83
C ILE A 228 0.68 -3.40 10.57
N ALA A 229 0.23 -3.38 9.34
CA ALA A 229 -0.97 -2.65 8.95
C ALA A 229 -2.24 -3.36 9.45
N GLU A 230 -2.69 -2.97 10.62
CA GLU A 230 -3.96 -3.42 11.20
C GLU A 230 -5.02 -2.34 11.05
N SER A 231 -6.28 -2.74 10.86
CA SER A 231 -7.40 -1.80 10.73
C SER A 231 -7.53 -0.92 11.97
N GLY A 232 -7.60 0.40 11.78
CA GLY A 232 -7.66 1.40 12.83
C GLY A 232 -6.29 1.94 13.27
N LEU A 233 -5.18 1.38 12.80
CA LEU A 233 -3.85 1.92 13.07
C LEU A 233 -3.65 3.26 12.35
N GLU A 234 -3.08 4.23 13.06
CA GLU A 234 -2.62 5.51 12.53
C GLU A 234 -1.09 5.60 12.70
N ILE A 235 -0.37 5.94 11.63
CA ILE A 235 1.10 6.04 11.61
C ILE A 235 1.49 7.46 11.23
N GLU A 236 2.24 8.14 12.11
CA GLU A 236 2.82 9.44 11.80
C GLU A 236 3.94 9.29 10.75
N LEU A 237 3.91 10.17 9.74
CA LEU A 237 4.87 10.19 8.64
C LEU A 237 5.75 11.42 8.75
N LYS A 238 6.81 11.31 9.56
CA LYS A 238 7.79 12.39 9.75
C LYS A 238 8.82 12.36 8.62
N LYS A 239 9.11 13.52 8.02
CA LYS A 239 10.12 13.64 6.97
C LYS A 239 11.55 13.61 7.54
N GLU A 240 11.72 14.06 8.76
CA GLU A 240 13.00 14.13 9.47
C GLU A 240 12.79 13.59 10.91
N GLU A 241 13.77 12.83 11.41
CA GLU A 241 13.83 12.55 12.86
C GLU A 241 14.38 13.81 13.57
N PHE A 242 13.73 14.20 14.66
CA PHE A 242 14.19 15.28 15.54
C PHE A 242 15.20 14.74 16.53
#